data_b3b2f4b144356d7fbb4ffd32f8fabab9
#
_entry.id   b3b2f4b144356d7fbb4ffd32f8fabab9
#
_cell.length_a   1.000
_cell.length_b   1.000
_cell.length_c   1.000
_cell.angle_alpha   90.00
_cell.angle_beta   90.00
_cell.angle_gamma   90.00
#
_symmetry.space_group_name_H-M   'P 1'
#
loop_
_entity.id
_entity.type
_entity.pdbx_description
1 polymer ?
#
loop_
_entity_poly.entity_id
_entity_poly.type
_entity_poly.pdbx_seq_one_letter_code
_entity_poly.pdbx_strand_id
1 'polypeptide(L)'
;KSSRAPKRVQMKTSHGMPVWLRNILAVLIVGCFSVAFYYFFIRPYAYRWKPCHGLKEYGVCIPDGYDVHGIDVSHYQGKIDWQKLRQNKETVTPLHFVFMKATEGGDHGDTTFSANFANARNHGFIRGAYHFYIPSTDALKQADFFIRTVKLDTGDLPPVLDVEMTGRKNKTELQQGIKRWLDRVEAYYGVKPIPVSYTHLT
;
A
#
# COMPACT_ATOMS: atom_id res chain seq x y z
N LYS A 1 -74.46 29.79 53.44
CA LYS A 1 -73.07 29.78 52.92
C LYS A 1 -72.70 28.36 52.50
N SER A 2 -72.70 28.08 51.20
CA SER A 2 -72.36 26.80 50.66
C SER A 2 -70.82 26.77 50.39
N SER A 3 -70.13 25.88 51.11
CA SER A 3 -68.72 25.63 51.01
C SER A 3 -68.51 24.55 49.93
N ARG A 4 -67.98 24.95 48.75
CA ARG A 4 -67.53 24.03 47.70
C ARG A 4 -66.14 23.48 48.08
N ALA A 5 -66.06 22.17 48.25
CA ALA A 5 -64.79 21.48 48.41
C ALA A 5 -63.95 21.53 47.12
N PRO A 6 -62.62 21.62 47.21
CA PRO A 6 -61.73 21.71 46.03
C PRO A 6 -61.69 20.36 45.29
N LYS A 7 -61.79 20.42 43.93
CA LYS A 7 -61.62 19.26 43.06
C LYS A 7 -60.14 18.78 43.11
N ARG A 8 -59.97 17.54 43.58
CA ARG A 8 -58.68 16.83 43.53
C ARG A 8 -58.29 16.59 42.07
N VAL A 9 -57.22 17.25 41.61
CA VAL A 9 -56.61 16.98 40.29
C VAL A 9 -55.93 15.59 40.40
N GLN A 10 -56.46 14.61 39.65
CA GLN A 10 -55.80 13.32 39.47
C GLN A 10 -54.61 13.53 38.51
N MET A 11 -53.40 13.42 39.04
CA MET A 11 -52.23 13.32 38.21
C MET A 11 -52.29 12.01 37.41
N LYS A 12 -52.30 12.09 36.10
CA LYS A 12 -52.15 10.96 35.19
C LYS A 12 -50.76 10.36 35.45
N THR A 13 -50.72 9.20 36.09
CA THR A 13 -49.50 8.40 36.17
C THR A 13 -49.09 7.98 34.77
N SER A 14 -48.02 8.54 34.21
CA SER A 14 -47.44 8.06 32.96
C SER A 14 -46.99 6.61 33.22
N HIS A 15 -47.56 5.66 32.50
CA HIS A 15 -47.12 4.27 32.55
C HIS A 15 -45.76 4.23 31.88
N GLY A 16 -44.68 4.31 32.70
CA GLY A 16 -43.32 4.11 32.26
C GLY A 16 -43.17 2.69 31.69
N MET A 17 -42.29 2.54 30.73
CA MET A 17 -41.96 1.25 30.09
C MET A 17 -41.67 0.18 31.19
N PRO A 18 -42.24 -1.03 31.10
CA PRO A 18 -41.99 -2.09 32.08
C PRO A 18 -40.49 -2.42 32.18
N VAL A 19 -40.02 -2.70 33.37
CA VAL A 19 -38.58 -2.92 33.67
C VAL A 19 -37.97 -4.00 32.80
N TRP A 20 -38.68 -5.08 32.55
CA TRP A 20 -38.18 -6.15 31.67
C TRP A 20 -37.96 -5.69 30.23
N LEU A 21 -38.87 -4.86 29.66
CA LEU A 21 -38.76 -4.34 28.33
C LEU A 21 -37.58 -3.33 28.19
N ARG A 22 -37.37 -2.50 29.23
CA ARG A 22 -36.23 -1.60 29.32
C ARG A 22 -34.91 -2.38 29.37
N ASN A 23 -34.86 -3.49 30.11
CA ASN A 23 -33.67 -4.34 30.18
C ASN A 23 -33.36 -5.04 28.82
N ILE A 24 -34.38 -5.54 28.16
CA ILE A 24 -34.23 -6.10 26.81
C ILE A 24 -33.70 -5.04 25.83
N LEU A 25 -34.27 -3.86 25.86
CA LEU A 25 -33.83 -2.76 24.99
C LEU A 25 -32.36 -2.37 25.24
N ALA A 26 -31.98 -2.31 26.53
CA ALA A 26 -30.60 -2.04 26.93
C ALA A 26 -29.63 -3.11 26.40
N VAL A 27 -29.99 -4.40 26.50
CA VAL A 27 -29.17 -5.51 25.97
C VAL A 27 -29.04 -5.43 24.43
N LEU A 28 -30.14 -5.11 23.72
CA LEU A 28 -30.11 -4.95 22.28
C LEU A 28 -29.22 -3.77 21.86
N ILE A 29 -29.31 -2.64 22.57
CA ILE A 29 -28.47 -1.47 22.28
C ILE A 29 -26.98 -1.83 22.50
N VAL A 30 -26.64 -2.46 23.62
CA VAL A 30 -25.25 -2.90 23.88
C VAL A 30 -24.78 -3.89 22.82
N GLY A 31 -25.63 -4.84 22.42
CA GLY A 31 -25.33 -5.79 21.33
C GLY A 31 -25.06 -5.09 20.01
N CYS A 32 -25.92 -4.16 19.60
CA CYS A 32 -25.72 -3.38 18.38
C CYS A 32 -24.43 -2.54 18.42
N PHE A 33 -24.14 -1.91 19.57
CA PHE A 33 -22.89 -1.16 19.75
C PHE A 33 -21.67 -2.07 19.67
N SER A 34 -21.72 -3.26 20.27
CA SER A 34 -20.61 -4.23 20.22
C SER A 34 -20.36 -4.72 18.81
N VAL A 35 -21.41 -5.02 18.04
CA VAL A 35 -21.29 -5.41 16.64
C VAL A 35 -20.74 -4.27 15.79
N ALA A 36 -21.26 -3.06 15.96
CA ALA A 36 -20.76 -1.88 15.25
C ALA A 36 -19.28 -1.61 15.59
N PHE A 37 -18.92 -1.68 16.88
CA PHE A 37 -17.53 -1.52 17.34
C PHE A 37 -16.60 -2.58 16.72
N TYR A 38 -17.04 -3.85 16.69
CA TYR A 38 -16.28 -4.91 16.01
C TYR A 38 -16.05 -4.60 14.53
N TYR A 39 -17.09 -4.23 13.76
CA TYR A 39 -16.98 -3.97 12.34
C TYR A 39 -16.16 -2.72 12.01
N PHE A 40 -16.31 -1.63 12.79
CA PHE A 40 -15.64 -0.36 12.50
C PHE A 40 -14.23 -0.27 13.10
N PHE A 41 -13.99 -0.90 14.24
CA PHE A 41 -12.73 -0.74 14.97
C PHE A 41 -11.88 -2.02 15.03
N ILE A 42 -12.44 -3.19 15.25
CA ILE A 42 -11.64 -4.41 15.39
C ILE A 42 -11.36 -5.06 14.04
N ARG A 43 -12.38 -5.23 13.19
CA ARG A 43 -12.22 -5.90 11.90
C ARG A 43 -11.17 -5.28 10.97
N PRO A 44 -11.05 -3.95 10.82
CA PRO A 44 -9.99 -3.34 10.02
C PRO A 44 -8.59 -3.62 10.56
N TYR A 45 -8.46 -3.78 11.88
CA TYR A 45 -7.19 -4.09 12.53
C TYR A 45 -6.89 -5.59 12.58
N ALA A 46 -7.89 -6.44 12.71
CA ALA A 46 -7.73 -7.90 12.67
C ALA A 46 -7.16 -8.37 11.32
N TYR A 47 -7.44 -7.66 10.22
CA TYR A 47 -6.81 -7.90 8.93
C TYR A 47 -5.30 -7.60 8.91
N ARG A 48 -4.79 -6.77 9.82
CA ARG A 48 -3.35 -6.49 9.98
C ARG A 48 -2.60 -7.54 10.82
N TRP A 49 -3.33 -8.38 11.56
CA TRP A 49 -2.76 -9.42 12.42
C TRP A 49 -2.88 -10.80 11.78
N LYS A 50 -2.76 -10.88 10.45
CA LYS A 50 -2.62 -12.18 9.81
C LYS A 50 -1.34 -12.83 10.31
N PRO A 51 -1.34 -14.15 10.59
CA PRO A 51 -0.11 -14.86 10.86
C PRO A 51 0.88 -14.57 9.73
N CYS A 52 2.08 -14.22 10.10
CA CYS A 52 3.13 -13.89 9.16
C CYS A 52 4.29 -14.85 9.31
N HIS A 53 4.94 -15.14 8.19
CA HIS A 53 6.18 -15.93 8.14
C HIS A 53 7.34 -15.08 7.62
N GLY A 54 8.53 -15.65 7.54
CA GLY A 54 9.69 -14.95 6.99
C GLY A 54 10.38 -13.96 7.93
N LEU A 55 9.81 -13.65 9.11
CA LEU A 55 10.38 -12.67 10.04
C LEU A 55 11.80 -13.03 10.47
N LYS A 56 12.09 -14.32 10.69
CA LYS A 56 13.43 -14.81 11.08
C LYS A 56 14.42 -14.78 9.92
N GLU A 57 13.94 -14.92 8.69
CA GLU A 57 14.76 -15.05 7.49
C GLU A 57 15.06 -13.69 6.85
N TYR A 58 14.07 -12.82 6.78
CA TYR A 58 14.16 -11.55 6.07
C TYR A 58 14.01 -10.31 6.97
N GLY A 59 13.70 -10.49 8.26
CA GLY A 59 13.43 -9.38 9.17
C GLY A 59 12.07 -8.68 8.92
N VAL A 60 11.28 -9.18 7.99
CA VAL A 60 9.96 -8.64 7.62
C VAL A 60 8.87 -9.69 7.74
N CYS A 61 7.68 -9.23 8.07
CA CYS A 61 6.50 -10.08 8.14
C CYS A 61 5.91 -10.27 6.73
N ILE A 62 5.89 -11.50 6.24
CA ILE A 62 5.30 -11.86 4.95
C ILE A 62 3.89 -12.38 5.20
N PRO A 63 2.84 -11.74 4.66
CA PRO A 63 1.46 -12.19 4.81
C PRO A 63 1.23 -13.53 4.11
N ASP A 64 0.43 -14.42 4.72
CA ASP A 64 0.02 -15.65 4.08
C ASP A 64 -0.87 -15.42 2.85
N GLY A 65 -0.84 -16.37 1.92
CA GLY A 65 -1.70 -16.39 0.72
C GLY A 65 -1.08 -15.77 -0.53
N TYR A 66 0.24 -15.55 -0.52
CA TYR A 66 1.00 -15.19 -1.71
C TYR A 66 2.11 -16.20 -1.96
N ASP A 67 2.14 -16.77 -3.16
CA ASP A 67 3.12 -17.79 -3.55
C ASP A 67 4.33 -17.21 -4.30
N VAL A 68 4.23 -15.97 -4.74
CA VAL A 68 5.26 -15.28 -5.52
C VAL A 68 5.77 -14.07 -4.76
N HIS A 69 7.07 -14.08 -4.45
CA HIS A 69 7.71 -13.04 -3.68
C HIS A 69 8.87 -12.41 -4.44
N GLY A 70 9.08 -11.14 -4.19
CA GLY A 70 10.20 -10.40 -4.73
C GLY A 70 10.71 -9.37 -3.73
N ILE A 71 11.80 -8.73 -4.10
CA ILE A 71 12.40 -7.61 -3.37
C ILE A 71 12.62 -6.44 -4.31
N ASP A 72 12.75 -5.25 -3.74
CA ASP A 72 13.32 -4.11 -4.41
C ASP A 72 14.71 -3.78 -3.84
N VAL A 73 15.58 -3.28 -4.69
CA VAL A 73 16.95 -2.94 -4.34
C VAL A 73 17.42 -1.67 -5.04
N SER A 74 18.40 -1.00 -4.44
CA SER A 74 19.07 0.18 -4.97
C SER A 74 20.55 0.17 -4.56
N HIS A 75 21.27 1.23 -4.81
CA HIS A 75 22.63 1.41 -4.31
C HIS A 75 22.74 1.34 -2.77
N TYR A 76 21.65 1.58 -2.04
CA TYR A 76 21.64 1.51 -0.57
C TYR A 76 21.93 0.11 -0.02
N GLN A 77 21.60 -0.96 -0.78
CA GLN A 77 21.91 -2.33 -0.38
C GLN A 77 23.36 -2.71 -0.66
N GLY A 78 24.15 -1.84 -1.30
CA GLY A 78 25.53 -2.09 -1.64
C GLY A 78 25.73 -3.29 -2.58
N LYS A 79 26.76 -4.10 -2.31
CA LYS A 79 27.07 -5.28 -3.13
C LYS A 79 26.17 -6.46 -2.74
N ILE A 80 25.39 -6.94 -3.69
CA ILE A 80 24.46 -8.07 -3.51
C ILE A 80 25.17 -9.37 -3.91
N ASP A 81 25.09 -10.37 -3.04
CA ASP A 81 25.49 -11.74 -3.34
C ASP A 81 24.31 -12.49 -4.00
N TRP A 82 24.21 -12.35 -5.32
CA TRP A 82 23.14 -12.93 -6.13
C TRP A 82 23.08 -14.46 -6.07
N GLN A 83 24.25 -15.11 -5.94
CA GLN A 83 24.31 -16.56 -5.83
C GLN A 83 23.70 -17.02 -4.49
N LYS A 84 24.09 -16.39 -3.39
CA LYS A 84 23.52 -16.69 -2.08
C LYS A 84 22.02 -16.38 -2.04
N LEU A 85 21.59 -15.26 -2.63
CA LEU A 85 20.18 -14.90 -2.71
C LEU A 85 19.35 -15.95 -3.48
N ARG A 86 19.90 -16.54 -4.55
CA ARG A 86 19.25 -17.57 -5.35
C ARG A 86 19.28 -18.95 -4.71
N GLN A 87 20.35 -19.28 -4.03
CA GLN A 87 20.54 -20.58 -3.38
C GLN A 87 19.67 -20.75 -2.13
N ASN A 88 19.13 -19.69 -1.60
CA ASN A 88 18.25 -19.70 -0.44
C ASN A 88 16.90 -20.41 -0.73
N LYS A 89 16.96 -21.53 -1.49
CA LYS A 89 15.80 -22.38 -1.84
C LYS A 89 15.23 -23.12 -0.65
N GLU A 90 15.98 -23.20 0.45
CA GLU A 90 15.55 -23.83 1.70
C GLU A 90 14.74 -22.88 2.58
N THR A 91 14.63 -21.61 2.20
CA THR A 91 13.75 -20.68 2.89
C THR A 91 12.29 -21.02 2.60
N VAL A 92 11.47 -20.80 3.59
CA VAL A 92 9.99 -20.97 3.51
C VAL A 92 9.38 -20.12 2.37
N THR A 93 10.13 -19.11 1.91
CA THR A 93 9.64 -18.12 0.94
C THR A 93 10.70 -17.82 -0.12
N PRO A 94 10.71 -18.58 -1.24
CA PRO A 94 11.65 -18.33 -2.33
C PRO A 94 11.37 -17.00 -3.03
N LEU A 95 12.45 -16.28 -3.38
CA LEU A 95 12.36 -15.05 -4.16
C LEU A 95 12.32 -15.37 -5.66
N HIS A 96 11.38 -14.75 -6.37
CA HIS A 96 11.13 -14.99 -7.79
C HIS A 96 11.55 -13.81 -8.65
N PHE A 97 11.36 -12.58 -8.15
CA PHE A 97 11.63 -11.37 -8.92
C PHE A 97 12.34 -10.29 -8.09
N VAL A 98 12.99 -9.36 -8.79
CA VAL A 98 13.67 -8.23 -8.17
C VAL A 98 13.39 -6.95 -8.97
N PHE A 99 12.90 -5.92 -8.29
CA PHE A 99 12.87 -4.57 -8.84
C PHE A 99 14.13 -3.80 -8.44
N MET A 100 14.72 -3.07 -9.36
CA MET A 100 15.94 -2.30 -9.14
C MET A 100 15.72 -0.84 -9.43
N LYS A 101 16.17 0.04 -8.53
CA LYS A 101 16.20 1.49 -8.79
C LYS A 101 17.07 1.73 -10.01
N ALA A 102 16.50 2.34 -11.03
CA ALA A 102 17.25 2.71 -12.21
C ALA A 102 17.60 4.19 -12.20
N THR A 103 16.63 5.02 -11.89
CA THR A 103 16.76 6.48 -11.97
C THR A 103 15.94 7.19 -10.89
N GLU A 104 16.32 8.43 -10.61
CA GLU A 104 15.62 9.35 -9.73
C GLU A 104 15.64 10.74 -10.34
N GLY A 105 14.52 11.44 -10.30
CA GLY A 105 14.43 12.79 -10.88
C GLY A 105 14.85 12.82 -12.35
N GLY A 106 15.40 13.95 -12.79
CA GLY A 106 15.69 14.18 -14.20
C GLY A 106 17.10 13.79 -14.67
N ASP A 107 17.99 13.34 -13.78
CA ASP A 107 19.42 13.20 -14.08
C ASP A 107 20.21 12.28 -13.13
N HIS A 108 19.59 11.78 -12.07
CA HIS A 108 20.27 10.90 -11.13
C HIS A 108 20.03 9.42 -11.46
N GLY A 109 21.07 8.74 -11.98
CA GLY A 109 21.08 7.29 -12.22
C GLY A 109 21.59 6.52 -10.98
N ASP A 110 20.97 5.39 -10.67
CA ASP A 110 21.48 4.51 -9.60
C ASP A 110 22.79 3.84 -10.08
N THR A 111 23.85 4.00 -9.30
CA THR A 111 25.19 3.54 -9.67
C THR A 111 25.32 2.04 -9.76
N THR A 112 24.43 1.30 -9.10
CA THR A 112 24.43 -0.17 -9.08
C THR A 112 23.48 -0.80 -10.09
N PHE A 113 22.62 0.00 -10.72
CA PHE A 113 21.54 -0.49 -11.56
C PHE A 113 22.02 -1.44 -12.65
N SER A 114 22.97 -1.01 -13.48
CA SER A 114 23.43 -1.78 -14.63
C SER A 114 23.97 -3.15 -14.23
N ALA A 115 24.78 -3.18 -13.17
CA ALA A 115 25.35 -4.42 -12.65
C ALA A 115 24.28 -5.32 -12.02
N ASN A 116 23.41 -4.78 -11.20
CA ASN A 116 22.33 -5.53 -10.55
C ASN A 116 21.33 -6.07 -11.59
N PHE A 117 20.99 -5.27 -12.60
CA PHE A 117 20.03 -5.65 -13.64
C PHE A 117 20.53 -6.83 -14.49
N ALA A 118 21.82 -6.84 -14.82
CA ALA A 118 22.45 -7.96 -15.50
C ALA A 118 22.55 -9.21 -14.60
N ASN A 119 23.01 -9.02 -13.36
CA ASN A 119 23.21 -10.13 -12.42
C ASN A 119 21.91 -10.81 -12.02
N ALA A 120 20.81 -10.07 -11.82
CA ALA A 120 19.51 -10.64 -11.51
C ALA A 120 19.07 -11.66 -12.59
N ARG A 121 19.18 -11.30 -13.87
CA ARG A 121 18.90 -12.20 -14.99
C ARG A 121 19.82 -13.42 -15.00
N ASN A 122 21.13 -13.21 -14.86
CA ASN A 122 22.14 -14.28 -14.88
C ASN A 122 21.92 -15.33 -13.78
N HIS A 123 21.27 -14.93 -12.67
CA HIS A 123 20.91 -15.81 -11.55
C HIS A 123 19.45 -16.30 -11.61
N GLY A 124 18.75 -16.06 -12.72
CA GLY A 124 17.41 -16.59 -12.97
C GLY A 124 16.27 -15.89 -12.22
N PHE A 125 16.47 -14.64 -11.81
CA PHE A 125 15.38 -13.80 -11.31
C PHE A 125 14.65 -13.12 -12.47
N ILE A 126 13.33 -13.00 -12.35
CA ILE A 126 12.58 -12.06 -13.17
C ILE A 126 12.94 -10.66 -12.66
N ARG A 127 13.37 -9.79 -13.56
CA ARG A 127 13.87 -8.47 -13.17
C ARG A 127 12.93 -7.36 -13.63
N GLY A 128 12.90 -6.28 -12.87
CA GLY A 128 12.19 -5.06 -13.19
C GLY A 128 13.01 -3.84 -12.81
N ALA A 129 12.60 -2.69 -13.32
CA ALA A 129 13.26 -1.42 -13.04
C ALA A 129 12.23 -0.42 -12.51
N TYR A 130 12.64 0.41 -11.54
CA TYR A 130 11.80 1.49 -11.05
C TYR A 130 12.47 2.86 -11.14
N HIS A 131 11.62 3.86 -11.29
CA HIS A 131 11.99 5.27 -11.24
C HIS A 131 11.44 5.91 -9.98
N PHE A 132 12.30 6.56 -9.21
CA PHE A 132 11.90 7.36 -8.05
C PHE A 132 11.49 8.76 -8.50
N TYR A 133 10.20 9.09 -8.35
CA TYR A 133 9.62 10.31 -8.88
C TYR A 133 9.87 11.53 -7.99
N ILE A 134 10.41 12.59 -8.58
CA ILE A 134 10.62 13.88 -7.91
C ILE A 134 9.60 14.91 -8.42
N PRO A 135 8.58 15.28 -7.60
CA PRO A 135 7.48 16.16 -8.06
C PRO A 135 7.91 17.55 -8.52
N SER A 136 9.04 18.06 -8.05
CA SER A 136 9.58 19.37 -8.46
C SER A 136 10.27 19.36 -9.84
N THR A 137 10.55 18.17 -10.38
CA THR A 137 11.21 18.01 -11.69
C THR A 137 10.16 17.73 -12.78
N ASP A 138 10.40 18.20 -14.00
CA ASP A 138 9.50 17.95 -15.13
C ASP A 138 9.31 16.44 -15.37
N ALA A 139 8.05 16.02 -15.49
CA ALA A 139 7.69 14.61 -15.60
C ALA A 139 8.19 13.96 -16.90
N LEU A 140 8.20 14.68 -18.03
CA LEU A 140 8.70 14.16 -19.28
C LEU A 140 10.22 14.04 -19.28
N LYS A 141 10.93 14.98 -18.66
CA LYS A 141 12.38 14.88 -18.46
C LYS A 141 12.74 13.62 -17.69
N GLN A 142 11.98 13.32 -16.63
CA GLN A 142 12.15 12.11 -15.83
C GLN A 142 11.86 10.84 -16.64
N ALA A 143 10.75 10.82 -17.38
CA ALA A 143 10.38 9.69 -18.23
C ALA A 143 11.43 9.42 -19.31
N ASP A 144 11.90 10.46 -20.00
CA ASP A 144 12.93 10.32 -21.03
C ASP A 144 14.28 9.86 -20.47
N PHE A 145 14.60 10.29 -19.22
CA PHE A 145 15.82 9.82 -18.55
C PHE A 145 15.71 8.33 -18.20
N PHE A 146 14.57 7.89 -17.67
CA PHE A 146 14.31 6.47 -17.44
C PHE A 146 14.41 5.64 -18.71
N ILE A 147 13.76 6.07 -19.79
CA ILE A 147 13.77 5.40 -21.10
C ILE A 147 15.17 5.24 -21.66
N ARG A 148 16.03 6.26 -21.51
CA ARG A 148 17.43 6.18 -21.97
C ARG A 148 18.25 5.20 -21.15
N THR A 149 17.98 5.10 -19.85
CA THR A 149 18.75 4.29 -18.89
C THR A 149 18.35 2.82 -18.92
N VAL A 150 17.05 2.54 -19.01
CA VAL A 150 16.51 1.18 -18.90
C VAL A 150 16.31 0.58 -20.28
N LYS A 151 16.78 -0.64 -20.46
CA LYS A 151 16.53 -1.45 -21.66
C LYS A 151 15.87 -2.73 -21.21
N LEU A 152 14.55 -2.81 -21.42
CA LEU A 152 13.77 -4.01 -21.11
C LEU A 152 13.85 -5.00 -22.25
N ASP A 153 13.87 -6.27 -21.89
CA ASP A 153 13.78 -7.41 -22.81
C ASP A 153 12.50 -8.22 -22.54
N THR A 154 12.20 -9.14 -23.43
CA THR A 154 11.10 -10.08 -23.24
C THR A 154 11.30 -10.87 -21.94
N GLY A 155 10.26 -10.90 -21.10
CA GLY A 155 10.27 -11.55 -19.79
C GLY A 155 10.67 -10.63 -18.62
N ASP A 156 11.10 -9.40 -18.88
CA ASP A 156 11.27 -8.39 -17.83
C ASP A 156 9.90 -7.87 -17.35
N LEU A 157 9.85 -7.42 -16.10
CA LEU A 157 8.64 -6.83 -15.53
C LEU A 157 8.36 -5.44 -16.12
N PRO A 158 7.09 -5.00 -16.12
CA PRO A 158 6.75 -3.64 -16.53
C PRO A 158 7.51 -2.58 -15.73
N PRO A 159 7.78 -1.39 -16.32
CA PRO A 159 8.35 -0.26 -15.59
C PRO A 159 7.54 0.10 -14.35
N VAL A 160 8.21 0.50 -13.29
CA VAL A 160 7.57 0.97 -12.06
C VAL A 160 7.85 2.45 -11.85
N LEU A 161 6.82 3.21 -11.50
CA LEU A 161 6.93 4.58 -11.02
C LEU A 161 6.68 4.61 -9.52
N ASP A 162 7.72 4.91 -8.76
CA ASP A 162 7.66 5.01 -7.31
C ASP A 162 7.44 6.47 -6.87
N VAL A 163 6.29 6.74 -6.23
CA VAL A 163 5.85 8.08 -5.84
C VAL A 163 5.69 8.14 -4.33
N GLU A 164 6.72 8.57 -3.63
CA GLU A 164 6.72 8.67 -2.17
C GLU A 164 6.54 10.10 -1.65
N MET A 165 6.76 11.09 -2.50
CA MET A 165 6.71 12.50 -2.13
C MET A 165 5.63 13.25 -2.90
N THR A 166 4.94 14.16 -2.19
CA THR A 166 4.00 15.12 -2.82
C THR A 166 4.73 16.38 -3.29
N GLY A 167 5.89 16.68 -2.70
CA GLY A 167 6.57 17.94 -2.89
C GLY A 167 5.72 19.13 -2.39
N ARG A 168 5.83 20.25 -3.08
CA ARG A 168 4.94 21.43 -2.86
C ARG A 168 3.78 21.48 -3.87
N LYS A 169 3.54 20.40 -4.60
CA LYS A 169 2.48 20.31 -5.59
C LYS A 169 1.14 20.04 -4.92
N ASN A 170 0.07 20.63 -5.45
CA ASN A 170 -1.27 20.21 -5.08
C ASN A 170 -1.59 18.84 -5.73
N LYS A 171 -2.66 18.20 -5.26
CA LYS A 171 -3.07 16.86 -5.70
C LYS A 171 -3.24 16.78 -7.22
N THR A 172 -3.89 17.74 -7.83
CA THR A 172 -4.16 17.76 -9.27
C THR A 172 -2.87 17.88 -10.09
N GLU A 173 -1.98 18.77 -9.71
CA GLU A 173 -0.68 18.93 -10.38
C GLU A 173 0.19 17.67 -10.27
N LEU A 174 0.19 17.04 -9.09
CA LEU A 174 0.91 15.78 -8.88
C LEU A 174 0.36 14.67 -9.77
N GLN A 175 -0.96 14.49 -9.79
CA GLN A 175 -1.63 13.49 -10.62
C GLN A 175 -1.38 13.72 -12.12
N GLN A 176 -1.41 14.97 -12.58
CA GLN A 176 -1.08 15.31 -13.98
C GLN A 176 0.38 14.98 -14.31
N GLY A 177 1.31 15.26 -13.41
CA GLY A 177 2.72 14.92 -13.58
C GLY A 177 2.93 13.41 -13.68
N ILE A 178 2.36 12.66 -12.74
CA ILE A 178 2.39 11.19 -12.72
C ILE A 178 1.82 10.63 -14.04
N LYS A 179 0.63 11.11 -14.45
CA LYS A 179 0.00 10.66 -15.68
C LYS A 179 0.89 10.91 -16.93
N ARG A 180 1.49 12.09 -17.05
CA ARG A 180 2.41 12.40 -18.16
C ARG A 180 3.61 11.45 -18.23
N TRP A 181 4.18 11.09 -17.06
CA TRP A 181 5.28 10.13 -16.98
C TRP A 181 4.80 8.74 -17.44
N LEU A 182 3.67 8.26 -16.90
CA LEU A 182 3.11 6.95 -17.24
C LEU A 182 2.79 6.84 -18.73
N ASP A 183 2.09 7.81 -19.30
CA ASP A 183 1.72 7.85 -20.71
C ASP A 183 2.99 7.81 -21.61
N ARG A 184 4.04 8.55 -21.25
CA ARG A 184 5.29 8.62 -22.00
C ARG A 184 6.06 7.31 -22.00
N VAL A 185 6.11 6.65 -20.85
CA VAL A 185 6.81 5.37 -20.67
C VAL A 185 6.02 4.24 -21.33
N GLU A 186 4.70 4.22 -21.19
CA GLU A 186 3.82 3.26 -21.88
C GLU A 186 3.96 3.37 -23.40
N ALA A 187 3.94 4.58 -23.93
CA ALA A 187 4.12 4.81 -25.38
C ALA A 187 5.46 4.29 -25.93
N TYR A 188 6.51 4.28 -25.10
CA TYR A 188 7.83 3.80 -25.53
C TYR A 188 7.98 2.27 -25.43
N TYR A 189 7.57 1.67 -24.31
CA TYR A 189 7.77 0.23 -24.08
C TYR A 189 6.62 -0.64 -24.61
N GLY A 190 5.46 -0.05 -24.92
CA GLY A 190 4.26 -0.77 -25.33
C GLY A 190 3.60 -1.58 -24.20
N VAL A 191 4.01 -1.35 -22.95
CA VAL A 191 3.45 -2.01 -21.76
C VAL A 191 3.10 -0.96 -20.72
N LYS A 192 2.01 -1.19 -20.00
CA LYS A 192 1.48 -0.27 -19.00
C LYS A 192 2.39 -0.25 -17.77
N PRO A 193 2.95 0.91 -17.37
CA PRO A 193 3.75 1.02 -16.15
C PRO A 193 2.90 0.85 -14.90
N ILE A 194 3.54 0.44 -13.82
CA ILE A 194 2.91 0.22 -12.50
C ILE A 194 3.24 1.42 -11.60
N PRO A 195 2.27 2.28 -11.24
CA PRO A 195 2.50 3.29 -10.21
C PRO A 195 2.43 2.64 -8.83
N VAL A 196 3.42 2.94 -7.99
CA VAL A 196 3.47 2.56 -6.58
C VAL A 196 3.52 3.83 -5.74
N SER A 197 2.78 3.85 -4.64
CA SER A 197 2.77 4.99 -3.73
C SER A 197 2.46 4.55 -2.30
N TYR A 198 3.04 5.22 -1.32
CA TYR A 198 2.59 5.12 0.05
C TYR A 198 1.20 5.77 0.21
N THR A 199 0.35 5.16 0.97
CA THR A 199 -1.11 5.21 1.08
C THR A 199 -1.81 6.57 1.26
N HIS A 200 -1.18 7.71 1.05
CA HIS A 200 -1.80 9.02 1.31
C HIS A 200 -1.87 9.97 0.11
N LEU A 201 -1.58 9.48 -1.09
CA LEU A 201 -1.67 10.28 -2.33
C LEU A 201 -3.03 10.18 -3.03
N THR A 202 -3.98 9.45 -2.44
CA THR A 202 -5.35 9.30 -2.94
C THR A 202 -6.29 10.38 -2.40
#